data_fa2c7df096958848ff69821766724700
#
_entry.id   fa2c7df096958848ff69821766724700
#
_cell.length_a   1.000
_cell.length_b   1.000
_cell.length_c   1.000
_cell.angle_alpha   90.00
_cell.angle_beta   90.00
_cell.angle_gamma   90.00
#
_symmetry.space_group_name_H-M   'P 1'
#
loop_
_entity.id
_entity.type
_entity.pdbx_description
1 polymer ?
#
loop_
_entity_poly.entity_id
_entity_poly.type
_entity_poly.pdbx_seq_one_letter_code
_entity_poly.pdbx_strand_id
1 'polypeptide(L)'
;GALVSWVRNDRRGFPFWRERCSALILPHSILDLLCEKDNRDDSFIYLAEIIEPESVELLRGLFLYDLVDELVVYQLPFSAGQGIPVLNTFRPQHWELHKTTSFSNGICRLIYRKSCKM
;
A
#
# COMPACT_ATOMS: atom_id res chain seq x y z
N GLY A 1 -2.54 5.77 17.98
CA GLY A 1 -1.87 6.96 18.49
C GLY A 1 -1.96 8.17 17.58
N ALA A 2 -1.36 9.26 18.03
CA ALA A 2 -1.42 10.52 17.28
C ALA A 2 -0.76 10.42 15.90
N LEU A 3 0.33 9.67 15.78
CA LEU A 3 1.02 9.51 14.50
C LEU A 3 0.18 8.71 13.50
N VAL A 4 -0.51 7.68 13.95
CA VAL A 4 -1.40 6.91 13.09
C VAL A 4 -2.56 7.78 12.60
N SER A 5 -3.12 8.60 13.48
CA SER A 5 -4.16 9.55 13.11
C SER A 5 -3.65 10.56 12.07
N TRP A 6 -2.42 11.04 12.26
CA TRP A 6 -1.82 11.95 11.29
C TRP A 6 -1.69 11.28 9.91
N VAL A 7 -1.21 10.04 9.88
CA VAL A 7 -1.07 9.28 8.63
C VAL A 7 -2.41 9.14 7.92
N ARG A 8 -3.45 8.77 8.66
CA ARG A 8 -4.79 8.59 8.09
C ARG A 8 -5.37 9.88 7.49
N ASN A 9 -4.90 11.03 7.95
CA ASN A 9 -5.41 12.33 7.51
C ASN A 9 -4.47 13.04 6.54
N ASP A 10 -3.34 12.44 6.18
CA ASP A 10 -2.44 13.03 5.19
C ASP A 10 -3.17 13.08 3.84
N ARG A 11 -3.36 14.30 3.34
CA ARG A 11 -4.17 14.56 2.14
C ARG A 11 -3.71 13.84 0.89
N ARG A 12 -2.43 13.51 0.79
CA ARG A 12 -1.87 12.81 -0.37
C ARG A 12 -1.73 11.31 -0.13
N GLY A 13 -2.28 10.80 0.96
CA GLY A 13 -2.29 9.39 1.31
C GLY A 13 -3.67 8.78 1.22
N PHE A 14 -4.19 8.31 2.36
CA PHE A 14 -5.48 7.60 2.38
C PHE A 14 -6.63 8.39 1.77
N PRO A 15 -6.86 9.68 2.14
CA PRO A 15 -7.96 10.43 1.53
C PRO A 15 -7.82 10.58 0.02
N PHE A 16 -6.61 10.83 -0.46
CA PHE A 16 -6.34 10.97 -1.90
C PHE A 16 -6.75 9.71 -2.66
N TRP A 17 -6.32 8.55 -2.19
CA TRP A 17 -6.58 7.29 -2.89
C TRP A 17 -8.02 6.82 -2.71
N ARG A 18 -8.61 7.03 -1.53
CA ARG A 18 -10.03 6.70 -1.32
C ARG A 18 -10.94 7.44 -2.28
N GLU A 19 -10.62 8.68 -2.56
CA GLU A 19 -11.39 9.51 -3.47
C GLU A 19 -11.26 9.05 -4.93
N ARG A 20 -10.12 8.48 -5.28
CA ARG A 20 -9.80 8.10 -6.66
C ARG A 20 -9.99 6.62 -6.95
N CYS A 21 -10.06 5.77 -5.96
CA CYS A 21 -10.20 4.34 -6.20
C CYS A 21 -11.61 4.00 -6.71
N SER A 22 -11.67 2.93 -7.48
CA SER A 22 -12.94 2.38 -7.96
C SER A 22 -13.54 1.45 -6.93
N ALA A 23 -12.71 0.71 -6.19
CA ALA A 23 -13.15 -0.22 -5.16
C ALA A 23 -12.08 -0.41 -4.09
N LEU A 24 -12.52 -0.59 -2.83
CA LEU A 24 -11.65 -1.02 -1.74
C LEU A 24 -11.63 -2.55 -1.69
N ILE A 25 -10.44 -3.10 -1.50
CA ILE A 25 -10.27 -4.54 -1.38
C ILE A 25 -10.48 -4.95 0.07
N LEU A 26 -11.41 -5.87 0.30
CA LEU A 26 -11.63 -6.43 1.62
C LEU A 26 -10.57 -7.50 1.92
N PRO A 27 -10.19 -7.70 3.20
CA PRO A 27 -9.09 -8.58 3.55
C PRO A 27 -9.20 -10.03 3.08
N HIS A 28 -10.42 -10.52 2.84
CA HIS A 28 -10.66 -11.92 2.49
C HIS A 28 -11.07 -12.12 1.02
N SER A 29 -10.89 -11.11 0.16
CA SER A 29 -11.44 -11.16 -1.20
C SER A 29 -10.41 -11.29 -2.32
N ILE A 30 -9.23 -11.86 -2.02
CA ILE A 30 -8.17 -12.01 -3.02
C ILE A 30 -8.62 -12.88 -4.22
N LEU A 31 -9.32 -13.97 -3.95
CA LEU A 31 -9.79 -14.84 -5.03
C LEU A 31 -10.80 -14.14 -5.92
N ASP A 32 -11.69 -13.37 -5.31
CA ASP A 32 -12.66 -12.58 -6.07
C ASP A 32 -11.96 -11.52 -6.92
N LEU A 33 -10.92 -10.89 -6.39
CA LEU A 33 -10.11 -9.92 -7.13
C LEU A 33 -9.45 -10.54 -8.35
N LEU A 34 -8.88 -11.74 -8.20
CA LEU A 34 -8.27 -12.46 -9.33
C LEU A 34 -9.29 -12.75 -10.44
N CYS A 35 -10.51 -13.11 -10.06
CA CYS A 35 -11.57 -13.36 -11.02
C CYS A 35 -12.05 -12.08 -11.72
N GLU A 36 -12.11 -10.98 -10.99
CA GLU A 36 -12.61 -9.70 -11.51
C GLU A 36 -11.60 -8.95 -12.36
N LYS A 37 -10.32 -9.09 -12.04
CA LYS A 37 -9.25 -8.28 -12.63
C LYS A 37 -9.25 -8.34 -14.16
N ASP A 38 -9.46 -9.51 -14.73
CA ASP A 38 -9.42 -9.71 -16.18
C ASP A 38 -10.61 -9.07 -16.89
N ASN A 39 -11.66 -8.74 -16.14
CA ASN A 39 -12.88 -8.16 -16.69
C ASN A 39 -12.93 -6.63 -16.53
N ARG A 40 -11.89 -6.04 -15.95
CA ARG A 40 -11.84 -4.59 -15.73
C ARG A 40 -10.83 -3.95 -16.68
N ASP A 41 -11.09 -2.71 -17.06
CA ASP A 41 -10.13 -1.94 -17.86
C ASP A 41 -9.04 -1.31 -16.97
N ASP A 42 -8.04 -0.71 -17.62
CA ASP A 42 -6.89 -0.13 -16.92
C ASP A 42 -7.24 1.10 -16.08
N SER A 43 -8.41 1.69 -16.29
CA SER A 43 -8.85 2.85 -15.50
C SER A 43 -9.47 2.44 -14.16
N PHE A 44 -9.75 1.16 -13.98
CA PHE A 44 -10.33 0.66 -12.73
C PHE A 44 -9.24 0.52 -11.67
N ILE A 45 -9.36 1.27 -10.60
CA ILE A 45 -8.33 1.32 -9.53
C ILE A 45 -8.84 0.61 -8.29
N TYR A 46 -8.13 -0.43 -7.89
CA TYR A 46 -8.36 -1.12 -6.62
C TYR A 46 -7.45 -0.53 -5.56
N LEU A 47 -7.98 -0.31 -4.37
CA LEU A 47 -7.21 0.19 -3.23
C LEU A 47 -7.25 -0.80 -2.08
N ALA A 48 -6.08 -1.18 -1.58
CA ALA A 48 -5.94 -1.95 -0.36
C ALA A 48 -5.29 -1.06 0.71
N GLU A 49 -5.90 -0.99 1.88
CA GLU A 49 -5.38 -0.23 3.01
C GLU A 49 -4.88 -1.20 4.07
N ILE A 50 -3.58 -1.14 4.36
CA ILE A 50 -2.94 -2.05 5.30
C ILE A 50 -2.54 -1.25 6.54
N ILE A 51 -3.43 -1.22 7.52
CA ILE A 51 -3.22 -0.48 8.77
C ILE A 51 -3.17 -1.45 9.94
N GLU A 52 -4.08 -2.43 9.93
CA GLU A 52 -4.21 -3.38 11.02
C GLU A 52 -3.35 -4.61 10.78
N PRO A 53 -2.83 -5.26 11.83
CA PRO A 53 -2.05 -6.49 11.66
C PRO A 53 -2.79 -7.58 10.89
N GLU A 54 -4.10 -7.63 11.00
CA GLU A 54 -4.93 -8.62 10.30
C GLU A 54 -4.86 -8.48 8.79
N SER A 55 -4.53 -7.28 8.30
CA SER A 55 -4.42 -7.01 6.86
C SER A 55 -3.12 -7.49 6.24
N VAL A 56 -2.17 -7.99 7.04
CA VAL A 56 -0.88 -8.47 6.53
C VAL A 56 -1.06 -9.64 5.55
N GLU A 57 -2.01 -10.51 5.81
CA GLU A 57 -2.28 -11.64 4.91
C GLU A 57 -2.80 -11.16 3.56
N LEU A 58 -3.62 -10.11 3.54
CA LEU A 58 -4.04 -9.49 2.30
C LEU A 58 -2.83 -8.96 1.53
N LEU A 59 -1.93 -8.27 2.22
CA LEU A 59 -0.72 -7.72 1.62
C LEU A 59 0.15 -8.83 1.01
N ARG A 60 0.36 -9.92 1.75
CA ARG A 60 1.13 -11.08 1.26
C ARG A 60 0.51 -11.68 0.01
N GLY A 61 -0.81 -11.84 0.00
CA GLY A 61 -1.51 -12.36 -1.16
C GLY A 61 -1.39 -11.45 -2.37
N LEU A 62 -1.50 -10.15 -2.18
CA LEU A 62 -1.35 -9.18 -3.26
C LEU A 62 0.03 -9.25 -3.89
N PHE A 63 1.09 -9.40 -3.09
CA PHE A 63 2.44 -9.55 -3.62
C PHE A 63 2.66 -10.93 -4.25
N LEU A 64 2.11 -11.96 -3.64
CA LEU A 64 2.27 -13.33 -4.15
C LEU A 64 1.71 -13.47 -5.57
N TYR A 65 0.56 -12.86 -5.84
CA TYR A 65 -0.08 -12.90 -7.14
C TYR A 65 0.28 -11.72 -8.05
N ASP A 66 1.27 -10.93 -7.64
CA ASP A 66 1.79 -9.79 -8.42
C ASP A 66 0.68 -8.80 -8.81
N LEU A 67 -0.16 -8.47 -7.86
CA LEU A 67 -1.32 -7.60 -8.07
C LEU A 67 -1.08 -6.14 -7.71
N VAL A 68 0.08 -5.80 -7.15
CA VAL A 68 0.37 -4.44 -6.69
C VAL A 68 1.13 -3.67 -7.76
N ASP A 69 0.61 -2.53 -8.19
CA ASP A 69 1.26 -1.67 -9.18
C ASP A 69 1.92 -0.46 -8.54
N GLU A 70 1.37 0.02 -7.44
CA GLU A 70 1.91 1.16 -6.70
C GLU A 70 1.75 0.92 -5.20
N LEU A 71 2.78 1.28 -4.45
CA LEU A 71 2.83 1.08 -3.01
C LEU A 71 3.19 2.38 -2.33
N VAL A 72 2.34 2.82 -1.40
CA VAL A 72 2.60 3.99 -0.57
C VAL A 72 2.89 3.51 0.85
N VAL A 73 4.08 3.80 1.35
CA VAL A 73 4.53 3.37 2.66
C VAL A 73 4.76 4.58 3.55
N TYR A 74 4.23 4.52 4.77
CA TYR A 74 4.53 5.51 5.80
C TYR A 74 5.49 4.89 6.80
N GLN A 75 6.69 5.43 6.86
CA GLN A 75 7.69 5.02 7.84
C GLN A 75 7.61 5.93 9.05
N LEU A 76 7.32 5.36 10.21
CA LEU A 76 7.20 6.11 11.45
C LEU A 76 8.59 6.34 12.07
N PRO A 77 8.77 7.39 12.90
CA PRO A 77 10.08 7.80 13.42
C PRO A 77 10.61 6.94 14.57
N PHE A 78 10.00 5.79 14.84
CA PHE A 78 10.44 4.92 15.92
C PHE A 78 10.44 3.47 15.45
N SER A 79 11.41 2.71 15.93
CA SER A 79 11.50 1.29 15.66
C SER A 79 10.75 0.50 16.72
N ALA A 80 9.44 0.62 16.71
CA ALA A 80 8.63 -0.23 17.57
C ALA A 80 8.48 -1.58 16.90
N GLY A 81 8.67 -2.67 17.62
CA GLY A 81 8.44 -4.00 17.11
C GLY A 81 6.98 -4.30 16.81
N GLN A 82 6.15 -3.27 16.74
CA GLN A 82 4.71 -3.37 16.49
C GLN A 82 4.31 -2.92 15.10
N GLY A 83 5.26 -2.53 14.25
CA GLY A 83 4.97 -2.14 12.89
C GLY A 83 4.66 -3.34 12.01
N ILE A 84 3.98 -3.10 10.89
CA ILE A 84 3.73 -4.13 9.89
C ILE A 84 5.04 -4.42 9.14
N PRO A 85 5.50 -5.68 9.06
CA PRO A 85 6.78 -6.01 8.45
C PRO A 85 6.69 -6.01 6.92
N VAL A 86 6.48 -4.85 6.32
CA VAL A 86 6.34 -4.71 4.88
C VAL A 86 7.59 -5.18 4.14
N LEU A 87 8.77 -4.93 4.71
CA LEU A 87 10.03 -5.29 4.08
C LEU A 87 10.23 -6.81 3.92
N ASN A 88 9.53 -7.61 4.71
CA ASN A 88 9.60 -9.08 4.59
C ASN A 88 8.82 -9.61 3.39
N THR A 89 7.89 -8.83 2.87
CA THR A 89 7.07 -9.20 1.71
C THR A 89 7.41 -8.39 0.48
N PHE A 90 8.13 -7.31 0.65
CA PHE A 90 8.50 -6.37 -0.39
C PHE A 90 9.84 -6.77 -1.01
N ARG A 91 9.89 -6.87 -2.34
CA ARG A 91 11.12 -7.18 -3.07
C ARG A 91 11.65 -5.92 -3.75
N PRO A 92 12.65 -5.24 -3.15
CA PRO A 92 13.10 -3.94 -3.66
C PRO A 92 13.57 -3.96 -5.11
N GLN A 93 14.11 -5.09 -5.60
CA GLN A 93 14.63 -5.20 -6.95
C GLN A 93 13.52 -5.10 -8.02
N HIS A 94 12.26 -5.29 -7.64
CA HIS A 94 11.12 -5.20 -8.56
C HIS A 94 10.41 -3.85 -8.50
N TRP A 95 10.89 -2.93 -7.69
CA TRP A 95 10.22 -1.67 -7.42
C TRP A 95 11.18 -0.50 -7.58
N GLU A 96 10.66 0.62 -8.05
CA GLU A 96 11.40 1.86 -8.15
C GLU A 96 10.82 2.86 -7.15
N LEU A 97 11.68 3.49 -6.38
CA LEU A 97 11.28 4.57 -5.49
C LEU A 97 10.97 5.80 -6.36
N HIS A 98 9.69 6.15 -6.42
CA HIS A 98 9.22 7.26 -7.24
C HIS A 98 9.34 8.60 -6.51
N LYS A 99 8.99 8.63 -5.23
CA LYS A 99 9.00 9.86 -4.45
C LYS A 99 9.21 9.58 -2.97
N THR A 100 9.98 10.44 -2.32
CA THR A 100 10.17 10.42 -0.88
C THR A 100 9.81 11.78 -0.31
N THR A 101 8.98 11.82 0.72
CA THR A 101 8.60 13.05 1.40
C THR A 101 8.85 12.88 2.89
N SER A 102 9.67 13.76 3.46
CA SER A 102 9.93 13.79 4.89
C SER A 102 9.12 14.90 5.54
N PHE A 103 8.51 14.60 6.68
CA PHE A 103 7.70 15.56 7.40
C PHE A 103 8.37 15.98 8.71
N SER A 104 7.99 17.13 9.23
CA SER A 104 8.60 17.69 10.44
C SER A 104 8.38 16.85 11.69
N ASN A 105 7.36 15.99 11.69
CA ASN A 105 7.06 15.07 12.79
C ASN A 105 7.89 13.78 12.75
N GLY A 106 8.82 13.66 11.80
CA GLY A 106 9.67 12.49 11.67
C GLY A 106 9.12 11.39 10.79
N ILE A 107 7.90 11.51 10.30
CA ILE A 107 7.31 10.54 9.37
C ILE A 107 7.89 10.73 7.99
N CYS A 108 8.10 9.63 7.27
CA CYS A 108 8.54 9.65 5.89
C CYS A 108 7.51 8.88 5.04
N ARG A 109 7.02 9.52 3.96
CA ARG A 109 6.14 8.86 3.01
C ARG A 109 6.95 8.46 1.79
N LEU A 110 6.91 7.17 1.48
CA LEU A 110 7.64 6.58 0.36
C LEU A 110 6.64 6.07 -0.67
N ILE A 111 6.81 6.47 -1.92
CA ILE A 111 5.96 5.99 -3.00
C ILE A 111 6.81 5.14 -3.93
N TYR A 112 6.45 3.87 -4.05
CA TYR A 112 7.11 2.93 -4.94
C TYR A 112 6.20 2.58 -6.10
N ARG A 113 6.77 2.43 -7.27
CA ARG A 113 6.08 1.94 -8.45
C ARG A 113 6.76 0.70 -8.96
N LYS A 114 5.95 -0.22 -9.49
CA LYS A 114 6.45 -1.46 -10.05
C LYS A 114 7.38 -1.15 -11.21
N SER A 115 8.55 -1.80 -11.19
CA SER A 115 9.52 -1.64 -12.26
C SER A 115 9.03 -2.34 -13.53
N CYS A 116 9.08 -1.62 -14.66
CA CYS A 116 8.76 -2.20 -15.96
C CYS A 116 9.92 -2.95 -16.58
N LYS A 117 11.09 -2.95 -15.94
CA LYS A 117 12.25 -3.65 -16.41
C LYS A 117 12.18 -5.12 -16.02
N MET A 118 12.23 -5.96 -16.98
CA MET A 118 12.27 -7.40 -16.76
C MET A 118 13.71 -7.91 -16.76
#